data_3f00922df26e0d0bf78ac733d7f3c47d
#
_entry.id   3f00922df26e0d0bf78ac733d7f3c47d
#
_cell.length_a   1.000
_cell.length_b   1.000
_cell.length_c   1.000
_cell.angle_alpha   90.00
_cell.angle_beta   90.00
_cell.angle_gamma   90.00
#
_symmetry.space_group_name_H-M   'P 1'
#
loop_
_entity.id
_entity.type
_entity.pdbx_description
1 polymer ?
#
loop_
_entity_poly.entity_id
_entity_poly.type
_entity_poly.pdbx_seq_one_letter_code
_entity_poly.pdbx_strand_id
1 'polypeptide(L)'
;MARDRSPSRPRRRAAVVAAAAAALVLAGAQCAAAGPSAAVAAGLPRGHDVSSHQGHVDWPAARSDGARFTYIKATESTDYRNPYFARQYAGARRAHLIRGAYHFARPDQSSGAAQAAYFVRHGGGWRADGWTLPPALDIEYDPYDGRHICYGLGHRRMVRWIRSFSDELHRLTGRRPVIYTTAQWWASCTGGSRAFASDHPLWIARHGTSAPGSLPGGWSSWTFWQYGTEGGLPGDQNLFHGPPSRLRAFARGR
;
A
#
# COMPACT_ATOMS: atom_id res chain seq x y z
N MET A 1 -5.14 57.73 -69.11
CA MET A 1 -3.70 57.76 -68.72
C MET A 1 -3.57 58.64 -67.49
N ALA A 2 -3.48 58.04 -66.30
CA ALA A 2 -3.20 58.74 -65.09
C ALA A 2 -2.24 57.92 -64.31
N ARG A 3 -1.06 58.46 -64.05
CA ARG A 3 0.01 57.79 -63.26
C ARG A 3 -0.26 58.15 -61.78
N ASP A 4 -0.47 57.09 -61.02
CA ASP A 4 -0.58 57.20 -59.56
C ASP A 4 0.83 57.11 -58.96
N ARG A 5 1.18 58.12 -58.17
CA ARG A 5 2.43 58.22 -57.42
C ARG A 5 2.13 57.93 -55.93
N SER A 6 2.47 56.75 -55.43
CA SER A 6 2.42 56.48 -54.00
C SER A 6 3.62 57.12 -53.30
N PRO A 7 3.44 57.69 -52.09
CA PRO A 7 4.52 58.26 -51.30
C PRO A 7 5.21 57.22 -50.42
N SER A 8 6.52 57.30 -50.39
CA SER A 8 7.41 56.55 -49.58
C SER A 8 7.26 56.83 -48.05
N ARG A 9 7.00 55.83 -47.24
CA ARG A 9 7.00 55.94 -45.80
C ARG A 9 8.42 55.85 -45.21
N PRO A 10 8.79 56.60 -44.16
CA PRO A 10 10.10 56.52 -43.52
C PRO A 10 10.24 55.28 -42.63
N ARG A 11 11.39 54.63 -42.71
CA ARG A 11 11.79 53.51 -41.87
C ARG A 11 12.05 53.98 -40.43
N ARG A 12 11.19 53.59 -39.49
CA ARG A 12 11.46 53.73 -38.07
C ARG A 12 12.46 52.65 -37.66
N ARG A 13 13.62 53.06 -37.13
CA ARG A 13 14.58 52.18 -36.47
C ARG A 13 13.98 51.71 -35.14
N ALA A 14 13.75 50.41 -34.97
CA ALA A 14 13.35 49.84 -33.71
C ALA A 14 14.60 49.68 -32.85
N ALA A 15 14.58 50.36 -31.69
CA ALA A 15 15.58 50.16 -30.63
C ALA A 15 15.29 48.81 -29.95
N VAL A 16 16.27 47.89 -29.98
CA VAL A 16 16.22 46.65 -29.26
C VAL A 16 16.57 46.93 -27.79
N VAL A 17 15.55 46.92 -26.95
CA VAL A 17 15.77 46.92 -25.47
C VAL A 17 16.00 45.49 -25.05
N ALA A 18 17.21 45.16 -24.68
CA ALA A 18 17.55 43.88 -24.08
C ALA A 18 17.02 43.86 -22.64
N ALA A 19 15.93 43.18 -22.41
CA ALA A 19 15.43 42.89 -21.07
C ALA A 19 16.22 41.66 -20.52
N ALA A 20 17.12 41.91 -19.56
CA ALA A 20 17.77 40.86 -18.79
C ALA A 20 16.73 40.24 -17.85
N ALA A 21 16.23 39.06 -18.20
CA ALA A 21 15.42 38.23 -17.30
C ALA A 21 16.32 37.60 -16.25
N ALA A 22 16.33 38.14 -15.04
CA ALA A 22 16.91 37.47 -13.88
C ALA A 22 16.03 36.27 -13.52
N ALA A 23 16.49 35.07 -13.84
CA ALA A 23 15.86 33.83 -13.39
C ALA A 23 16.13 33.67 -11.89
N LEU A 24 15.17 34.00 -11.04
CA LEU A 24 15.16 33.54 -9.65
C LEU A 24 14.97 32.02 -9.64
N VAL A 25 16.04 31.28 -9.40
CA VAL A 25 15.98 29.86 -9.05
C VAL A 25 15.43 29.80 -7.62
N LEU A 26 14.13 29.65 -7.46
CA LEU A 26 13.51 29.22 -6.22
C LEU A 26 13.94 27.75 -5.99
N ALA A 27 14.97 27.59 -5.16
CA ALA A 27 15.31 26.29 -4.58
C ALA A 27 14.14 25.90 -3.67
N GLY A 28 13.15 25.20 -4.23
CA GLY A 28 12.10 24.54 -3.48
C GLY A 28 12.76 23.48 -2.61
N ALA A 29 12.81 23.71 -1.30
CA ALA A 29 13.14 22.68 -0.34
C ALA A 29 12.07 21.58 -0.47
N GLN A 30 12.36 20.51 -1.19
CA GLN A 30 11.57 19.29 -1.16
C GLN A 30 11.69 18.75 0.26
N CYS A 31 10.65 18.93 1.07
CA CYS A 31 10.50 18.18 2.31
C CYS A 31 10.41 16.69 1.93
N ALA A 32 11.55 16.00 1.91
CA ALA A 32 11.55 14.56 1.83
C ALA A 32 10.72 14.05 3.01
N ALA A 33 9.67 13.27 2.73
CA ALA A 33 8.87 12.64 3.76
C ALA A 33 9.80 11.83 4.66
N ALA A 34 9.74 12.07 5.98
CA ALA A 34 10.59 11.38 6.92
C ALA A 34 10.28 9.87 6.85
N GLY A 35 11.28 9.08 6.46
CA GLY A 35 11.22 7.63 6.54
C GLY A 35 11.52 7.14 7.97
N PRO A 36 11.54 5.81 8.18
CA PRO A 36 11.92 5.23 9.46
C PRO A 36 13.31 5.70 9.89
N SER A 37 13.50 5.92 11.19
CA SER A 37 14.83 6.23 11.69
C SER A 37 15.80 5.08 11.37
N ALA A 38 17.08 5.42 11.14
CA ALA A 38 18.10 4.41 10.85
C ALA A 38 18.16 3.34 11.95
N ALA A 39 17.91 3.70 13.22
CA ALA A 39 17.86 2.77 14.34
C ALA A 39 16.68 1.79 14.25
N VAL A 40 15.51 2.24 13.78
CA VAL A 40 14.32 1.37 13.59
C VAL A 40 14.48 0.48 12.36
N ALA A 41 15.08 1.01 11.28
CA ALA A 41 15.24 0.29 10.02
C ALA A 41 16.44 -0.66 10.01
N ALA A 42 17.42 -0.48 10.92
CA ALA A 42 18.66 -1.25 10.94
C ALA A 42 18.38 -2.75 11.14
N GLY A 43 18.77 -3.54 10.14
CA GLY A 43 18.63 -5.00 10.18
C GLY A 43 17.22 -5.56 9.95
N LEU A 44 16.19 -4.74 9.84
CA LEU A 44 14.84 -5.22 9.55
C LEU A 44 14.68 -5.54 8.04
N PRO A 45 13.99 -6.65 7.69
CA PRO A 45 13.64 -6.93 6.31
C PRO A 45 12.80 -5.82 5.70
N ARG A 46 13.31 -5.25 4.60
CA ARG A 46 12.58 -4.29 3.77
C ARG A 46 11.68 -5.04 2.81
N GLY A 47 10.51 -4.48 2.56
CA GLY A 47 9.59 -4.99 1.56
C GLY A 47 8.75 -3.86 0.98
N HIS A 48 7.82 -4.24 0.16
CA HIS A 48 6.91 -3.30 -0.49
C HIS A 48 5.56 -3.97 -0.76
N ASP A 49 4.56 -3.18 -1.06
CA ASP A 49 3.31 -3.73 -1.57
C ASP A 49 2.93 -3.05 -2.91
N VAL A 50 2.30 -3.84 -3.77
CA VAL A 50 1.96 -3.44 -5.12
C VAL A 50 0.54 -3.86 -5.49
N SER A 51 -0.01 -3.16 -6.46
CA SER A 51 -1.32 -3.44 -7.04
C SER A 51 -1.27 -3.41 -8.57
N SER A 52 -2.42 -3.21 -9.22
CA SER A 52 -2.49 -2.93 -10.65
C SER A 52 -1.86 -1.59 -11.03
N HIS A 53 -1.73 -0.66 -10.10
CA HIS A 53 -1.10 0.66 -10.35
C HIS A 53 0.35 0.53 -10.79
N GLN A 54 1.09 -0.44 -10.25
CA GLN A 54 2.48 -0.70 -10.64
C GLN A 54 2.61 -1.51 -11.94
N GLY A 55 1.52 -2.12 -12.44
CA GLY A 55 1.51 -2.88 -13.68
C GLY A 55 2.60 -3.96 -13.71
N HIS A 56 3.57 -3.78 -14.59
CA HIS A 56 4.76 -4.63 -14.67
C HIS A 56 5.83 -4.16 -13.69
N VAL A 57 6.26 -5.06 -12.79
CA VAL A 57 7.29 -4.82 -11.78
C VAL A 57 8.58 -5.53 -12.18
N ASP A 58 9.70 -4.81 -12.14
CA ASP A 58 11.05 -5.39 -12.24
C ASP A 58 11.45 -6.00 -10.89
N TRP A 59 11.13 -7.28 -10.72
CA TRP A 59 11.38 -8.01 -9.49
C TRP A 59 12.86 -8.26 -9.21
N PRO A 60 13.72 -8.57 -10.21
CA PRO A 60 15.16 -8.63 -10.03
C PRO A 60 15.74 -7.32 -9.49
N ALA A 61 15.35 -6.17 -10.06
CA ALA A 61 15.78 -4.86 -9.56
C ALA A 61 15.29 -4.64 -8.12
N ALA A 62 14.01 -4.84 -7.82
CA ALA A 62 13.48 -4.71 -6.46
C ALA A 62 14.25 -5.60 -5.45
N ARG A 63 14.62 -6.83 -5.84
CA ARG A 63 15.42 -7.75 -5.00
C ARG A 63 16.84 -7.21 -4.78
N SER A 64 17.48 -6.67 -5.82
CA SER A 64 18.80 -6.03 -5.77
C SER A 64 18.78 -4.81 -4.85
N ASP A 65 17.72 -4.00 -4.93
CA ASP A 65 17.51 -2.79 -4.12
C ASP A 65 17.16 -3.09 -2.66
N GLY A 66 17.17 -4.36 -2.29
CA GLY A 66 17.08 -4.80 -0.91
C GLY A 66 15.74 -5.35 -0.48
N ALA A 67 14.75 -5.50 -1.37
CA ALA A 67 13.49 -6.15 -1.01
C ALA A 67 13.71 -7.59 -0.56
N ARG A 68 12.98 -8.01 0.47
CA ARG A 68 12.98 -9.37 1.02
C ARG A 68 11.59 -9.99 0.97
N PHE A 69 10.55 -9.17 0.98
CA PHE A 69 9.16 -9.60 0.87
C PHE A 69 8.32 -8.59 0.08
N THR A 70 7.15 -9.04 -0.34
CA THR A 70 6.15 -8.18 -0.97
C THR A 70 4.75 -8.69 -0.67
N TYR A 71 3.79 -7.76 -0.54
CA TYR A 71 2.36 -8.06 -0.66
C TYR A 71 1.83 -7.56 -2.00
N ILE A 72 0.89 -8.30 -2.58
CA ILE A 72 0.36 -8.03 -3.92
C ILE A 72 -1.17 -8.04 -3.85
N LYS A 73 -1.81 -6.95 -4.28
CA LYS A 73 -3.28 -6.89 -4.38
C LYS A 73 -3.76 -8.00 -5.30
N ALA A 74 -4.61 -8.87 -4.79
CA ALA A 74 -5.25 -9.92 -5.59
C ALA A 74 -6.65 -9.50 -6.01
N THR A 75 -7.44 -9.02 -5.04
CA THR A 75 -8.86 -8.76 -5.23
C THR A 75 -9.31 -7.53 -4.44
N GLU A 76 -10.48 -7.00 -4.82
CA GLU A 76 -11.24 -6.02 -4.06
C GLU A 76 -12.73 -6.39 -4.17
N SER A 77 -13.51 -6.22 -3.09
CA SER A 77 -14.92 -6.65 -3.08
C SER A 77 -15.08 -8.10 -3.59
N THR A 78 -16.16 -8.39 -4.30
CA THR A 78 -16.41 -9.70 -4.93
C THR A 78 -16.43 -9.64 -6.46
N ASP A 79 -15.95 -8.54 -7.05
CA ASP A 79 -16.04 -8.26 -8.48
C ASP A 79 -14.73 -7.81 -9.12
N TYR A 80 -13.78 -7.26 -8.35
CA TYR A 80 -12.50 -6.84 -8.89
C TYR A 80 -11.39 -7.89 -8.66
N ARG A 81 -10.60 -8.13 -9.70
CA ARG A 81 -9.34 -8.89 -9.68
C ARG A 81 -8.23 -8.05 -10.30
N ASN A 82 -7.08 -8.01 -9.64
CA ASN A 82 -5.90 -7.37 -10.22
C ASN A 82 -5.46 -8.13 -11.49
N PRO A 83 -5.51 -7.51 -12.69
CA PRO A 83 -5.16 -8.19 -13.93
C PRO A 83 -3.69 -8.59 -14.02
N TYR A 84 -2.83 -7.98 -13.23
CA TYR A 84 -1.40 -8.27 -13.16
C TYR A 84 -1.04 -9.29 -12.07
N PHE A 85 -1.99 -9.68 -11.19
CA PHE A 85 -1.71 -10.49 -10.01
C PHE A 85 -0.89 -11.74 -10.29
N ALA A 86 -1.32 -12.56 -11.22
CA ALA A 86 -0.64 -13.84 -11.52
C ALA A 86 0.82 -13.62 -11.94
N ARG A 87 1.08 -12.61 -12.78
CA ARG A 87 2.42 -12.27 -13.26
C ARG A 87 3.27 -11.67 -12.15
N GLN A 88 2.71 -10.72 -11.37
CA GLN A 88 3.38 -10.11 -10.24
C GLN A 88 3.75 -11.18 -9.20
N TYR A 89 2.81 -12.03 -8.81
CA TYR A 89 2.99 -13.04 -7.78
C TYR A 89 4.03 -14.12 -8.17
N ALA A 90 3.99 -14.57 -9.42
CA ALA A 90 4.99 -15.50 -9.93
C ALA A 90 6.36 -14.82 -10.11
N GLY A 91 6.40 -13.56 -10.55
CA GLY A 91 7.63 -12.78 -10.70
C GLY A 91 8.36 -12.57 -9.38
N ALA A 92 7.65 -12.15 -8.35
CA ALA A 92 8.20 -11.99 -6.99
C ALA A 92 8.82 -13.31 -6.48
N ARG A 93 8.17 -14.45 -6.73
CA ARG A 93 8.70 -15.76 -6.32
C ARG A 93 9.99 -16.14 -7.09
N ARG A 94 10.03 -15.88 -8.39
CA ARG A 94 11.24 -16.13 -9.21
C ARG A 94 12.42 -15.26 -8.77
N ALA A 95 12.16 -14.04 -8.31
CA ALA A 95 13.17 -13.16 -7.73
C ALA A 95 13.51 -13.47 -6.27
N HIS A 96 13.06 -14.62 -5.74
CA HIS A 96 13.33 -15.05 -4.36
C HIS A 96 12.80 -14.09 -3.28
N LEU A 97 11.69 -13.38 -3.55
CA LEU A 97 10.96 -12.66 -2.52
C LEU A 97 9.96 -13.57 -1.82
N ILE A 98 9.84 -13.42 -0.50
CA ILE A 98 8.72 -13.99 0.26
C ILE A 98 7.52 -13.11 -0.09
N ARG A 99 6.41 -13.71 -0.60
CA ARG A 99 5.28 -12.94 -1.10
C ARG A 99 3.98 -13.38 -0.47
N GLY A 100 3.08 -12.40 -0.32
CA GLY A 100 1.70 -12.60 0.11
C GLY A 100 0.71 -11.95 -0.86
N ALA A 101 -0.54 -12.30 -0.71
CA ALA A 101 -1.64 -11.63 -1.39
C ALA A 101 -2.43 -10.77 -0.38
N TYR A 102 -2.99 -9.64 -0.84
CA TYR A 102 -3.94 -8.90 -0.05
C TYR A 102 -5.26 -8.67 -0.77
N HIS A 103 -6.31 -8.50 0.02
CA HIS A 103 -7.66 -8.19 -0.40
C HIS A 103 -8.05 -6.82 0.13
N PHE A 104 -8.44 -5.92 -0.76
CA PHE A 104 -9.01 -4.63 -0.38
C PHE A 104 -10.50 -4.80 -0.04
N ALA A 105 -10.86 -4.50 1.17
CA ALA A 105 -12.21 -4.70 1.69
C ALA A 105 -13.19 -3.62 1.24
N ARG A 106 -14.40 -4.04 0.87
CA ARG A 106 -15.55 -3.18 0.61
C ARG A 106 -16.74 -3.65 1.46
N PRO A 107 -16.77 -3.29 2.76
CA PRO A 107 -17.81 -3.75 3.68
C PRO A 107 -19.24 -3.35 3.30
N ASP A 108 -19.38 -2.32 2.49
CA ASP A 108 -20.66 -1.83 1.94
C ASP A 108 -21.21 -2.71 0.82
N GLN A 109 -20.36 -3.48 0.13
CA GLN A 109 -20.74 -4.21 -1.09
C GLN A 109 -21.22 -5.64 -0.81
N SER A 110 -20.60 -6.34 0.14
CA SER A 110 -20.94 -7.72 0.46
C SER A 110 -20.42 -8.15 1.84
N SER A 111 -20.84 -9.35 2.30
CA SER A 111 -20.39 -9.87 3.59
C SER A 111 -18.91 -10.20 3.60
N GLY A 112 -18.29 -10.15 4.81
CA GLY A 112 -16.89 -10.51 4.97
C GLY A 112 -16.58 -11.93 4.50
N ALA A 113 -17.45 -12.89 4.80
CA ALA A 113 -17.28 -14.29 4.34
C ALA A 113 -17.31 -14.41 2.81
N ALA A 114 -18.20 -13.68 2.13
CA ALA A 114 -18.24 -13.69 0.67
C ALA A 114 -16.97 -13.13 0.05
N GLN A 115 -16.43 -12.03 0.61
CA GLN A 115 -15.19 -11.43 0.14
C GLN A 115 -13.98 -12.33 0.44
N ALA A 116 -13.90 -12.96 1.61
CA ALA A 116 -12.85 -13.93 1.93
C ALA A 116 -12.86 -15.13 0.98
N ALA A 117 -14.04 -15.71 0.70
CA ALA A 117 -14.16 -16.81 -0.24
C ALA A 117 -13.76 -16.40 -1.67
N TYR A 118 -14.16 -15.21 -2.11
CA TYR A 118 -13.74 -14.65 -3.40
C TYR A 118 -12.22 -14.46 -3.46
N PHE A 119 -11.63 -13.88 -2.43
CA PHE A 119 -10.19 -13.67 -2.32
C PHE A 119 -9.40 -14.98 -2.42
N VAL A 120 -9.80 -16.01 -1.66
CA VAL A 120 -9.10 -17.31 -1.68
C VAL A 120 -9.14 -17.96 -3.06
N ARG A 121 -10.29 -17.89 -3.75
CA ARG A 121 -10.41 -18.41 -5.13
C ARG A 121 -9.54 -17.68 -6.15
N HIS A 122 -9.13 -16.43 -5.84
CA HIS A 122 -8.41 -15.56 -6.78
C HIS A 122 -7.02 -15.15 -6.30
N GLY A 123 -6.39 -15.93 -5.40
CA GLY A 123 -5.00 -15.74 -5.03
C GLY A 123 -4.71 -15.64 -3.54
N GLY A 124 -5.74 -15.55 -2.69
CA GLY A 124 -5.62 -15.46 -1.23
C GLY A 124 -5.27 -16.77 -0.52
N GLY A 125 -4.83 -17.81 -1.24
CA GLY A 125 -4.40 -19.07 -0.64
C GLY A 125 -3.09 -18.95 0.13
N TRP A 126 -2.89 -19.83 1.12
CA TRP A 126 -1.66 -19.91 1.90
C TRP A 126 -1.06 -21.31 1.91
N ARG A 127 0.27 -21.38 2.03
CA ARG A 127 1.04 -22.63 2.21
C ARG A 127 2.18 -22.39 3.20
N ALA A 128 2.45 -23.36 4.08
CA ALA A 128 3.53 -23.33 5.06
C ALA A 128 4.91 -23.61 4.44
N ASP A 129 5.21 -23.01 3.28
CA ASP A 129 6.42 -23.28 2.48
C ASP A 129 7.61 -22.35 2.79
N GLY A 130 7.41 -21.39 3.69
CA GLY A 130 8.41 -20.36 4.02
C GLY A 130 8.61 -19.30 2.95
N TRP A 131 7.73 -19.28 1.94
CA TRP A 131 7.74 -18.35 0.82
C TRP A 131 6.40 -17.64 0.59
N THR A 132 5.35 -18.16 1.24
CA THR A 132 3.99 -17.60 1.15
C THR A 132 3.62 -16.98 2.49
N LEU A 133 3.48 -15.64 2.51
CA LEU A 133 2.97 -14.92 3.68
C LEU A 133 1.50 -15.25 3.91
N PRO A 134 1.02 -15.21 5.16
CA PRO A 134 -0.41 -15.26 5.43
C PRO A 134 -1.16 -14.22 4.60
N PRO A 135 -2.35 -14.53 4.08
CA PRO A 135 -3.16 -13.57 3.34
C PRO A 135 -3.46 -12.33 4.18
N ALA A 136 -3.55 -11.15 3.56
CA ALA A 136 -3.83 -9.92 4.27
C ALA A 136 -5.23 -9.39 3.93
N LEU A 137 -5.92 -8.91 4.96
CA LEU A 137 -7.12 -8.10 4.88
C LEU A 137 -6.70 -6.63 4.95
N ASP A 138 -6.89 -5.90 3.88
CA ASP A 138 -6.73 -4.47 3.81
C ASP A 138 -8.09 -3.82 4.13
N ILE A 139 -8.19 -3.25 5.33
CA ILE A 139 -9.39 -2.59 5.83
C ILE A 139 -9.08 -1.18 6.31
N GLU A 140 -9.45 -0.21 5.49
CA GLU A 140 -9.11 1.19 5.66
C GLU A 140 -10.24 2.12 5.16
N TYR A 141 -9.92 3.39 4.93
CA TYR A 141 -10.86 4.41 4.45
C TYR A 141 -11.52 4.00 3.13
N ASP A 142 -12.82 4.32 3.00
CA ASP A 142 -13.50 4.19 1.71
C ASP A 142 -12.91 5.19 0.71
N PRO A 143 -12.22 4.74 -0.33
CA PRO A 143 -11.63 5.64 -1.31
C PRO A 143 -12.64 6.20 -2.33
N TYR A 144 -13.88 5.68 -2.31
CA TYR A 144 -14.93 6.02 -3.29
C TYR A 144 -15.98 6.97 -2.71
N ASP A 145 -16.16 6.97 -1.39
CA ASP A 145 -17.09 7.88 -0.70
C ASP A 145 -16.45 8.47 0.56
N GLY A 146 -15.81 9.63 0.41
CA GLY A 146 -15.16 10.33 1.51
C GLY A 146 -16.11 10.79 2.63
N ARG A 147 -17.44 10.70 2.44
CA ARG A 147 -18.44 11.01 3.47
C ARG A 147 -18.69 9.82 4.39
N HIS A 148 -18.42 8.61 3.92
CA HIS A 148 -18.68 7.36 4.64
C HIS A 148 -17.39 6.57 4.87
N ILE A 149 -16.39 7.19 5.50
CA ILE A 149 -15.06 6.60 5.73
C ILE A 149 -15.08 5.19 6.35
N CYS A 150 -16.22 4.80 6.95
CA CYS A 150 -16.46 3.48 7.53
C CYS A 150 -17.51 2.70 6.73
N TYR A 151 -17.66 2.97 5.43
CA TYR A 151 -18.58 2.23 4.54
C TYR A 151 -20.05 2.24 5.02
N GLY A 152 -20.50 3.29 5.72
CA GLY A 152 -21.82 3.37 6.31
C GLY A 152 -22.08 2.38 7.46
N LEU A 153 -21.07 1.68 7.96
CA LEU A 153 -21.20 0.74 9.06
C LEU A 153 -20.84 1.38 10.40
N GLY A 154 -21.67 1.17 11.41
CA GLY A 154 -21.29 1.49 12.80
C GLY A 154 -20.34 0.42 13.38
N HIS A 155 -19.63 0.77 14.46
CA HIS A 155 -18.54 0.00 15.07
C HIS A 155 -18.85 -1.50 15.23
N ARG A 156 -20.00 -1.87 15.81
CA ARG A 156 -20.38 -3.27 16.03
C ARG A 156 -20.55 -4.03 14.72
N ARG A 157 -21.09 -3.40 13.68
CA ARG A 157 -21.27 -4.02 12.36
C ARG A 157 -19.93 -4.20 11.66
N MET A 158 -19.05 -3.20 11.74
CA MET A 158 -17.69 -3.30 11.20
C MET A 158 -16.90 -4.43 11.86
N VAL A 159 -16.90 -4.51 13.19
CA VAL A 159 -16.23 -5.60 13.92
C VAL A 159 -16.77 -6.98 13.53
N ARG A 160 -18.09 -7.13 13.37
CA ARG A 160 -18.68 -8.39 12.90
C ARG A 160 -18.30 -8.70 11.46
N TRP A 161 -18.21 -7.69 10.61
CA TRP A 161 -17.80 -7.86 9.22
C TRP A 161 -16.35 -8.39 9.14
N ILE A 162 -15.41 -7.74 9.86
CA ILE A 162 -14.00 -8.16 9.93
C ILE A 162 -13.90 -9.58 10.49
N ARG A 163 -14.67 -9.91 11.53
CA ARG A 163 -14.70 -11.26 12.10
C ARG A 163 -15.19 -12.28 11.09
N SER A 164 -16.27 -11.99 10.37
CA SER A 164 -16.82 -12.86 9.32
C SER A 164 -15.82 -13.13 8.19
N PHE A 165 -15.07 -12.11 7.76
CA PHE A 165 -13.97 -12.28 6.81
C PHE A 165 -12.87 -13.19 7.36
N SER A 166 -12.41 -12.89 8.58
CA SER A 166 -11.32 -13.62 9.20
C SER A 166 -11.66 -15.09 9.46
N ASP A 167 -12.87 -15.39 9.93
CA ASP A 167 -13.29 -16.75 10.24
C ASP A 167 -13.40 -17.59 8.96
N GLU A 168 -13.95 -17.03 7.89
CA GLU A 168 -14.04 -17.72 6.60
C GLU A 168 -12.64 -17.91 5.98
N LEU A 169 -11.78 -16.89 6.01
CA LEU A 169 -10.39 -17.04 5.53
C LEU A 169 -9.64 -18.13 6.31
N HIS A 170 -9.79 -18.15 7.62
CA HIS A 170 -9.18 -19.18 8.47
C HIS A 170 -9.72 -20.57 8.14
N ARG A 171 -11.01 -20.70 7.94
CA ARG A 171 -11.65 -21.98 7.54
C ARG A 171 -11.10 -22.50 6.22
N LEU A 172 -10.85 -21.61 5.25
CA LEU A 172 -10.39 -21.96 3.90
C LEU A 172 -8.87 -22.21 3.80
N THR A 173 -8.08 -21.56 4.64
CA THR A 173 -6.61 -21.55 4.51
C THR A 173 -5.87 -22.10 5.72
N GLY A 174 -6.55 -22.28 6.86
CA GLY A 174 -5.93 -22.59 8.15
C GLY A 174 -5.17 -21.41 8.78
N ARG A 175 -5.27 -20.18 8.21
CA ARG A 175 -4.55 -18.99 8.71
C ARG A 175 -5.47 -17.80 8.92
N ARG A 176 -5.30 -17.15 10.07
CA ARG A 176 -5.90 -15.82 10.29
C ARG A 176 -5.24 -14.79 9.38
N PRO A 177 -6.00 -13.80 8.85
CA PRO A 177 -5.40 -12.75 8.04
C PRO A 177 -4.44 -11.88 8.84
N VAL A 178 -3.43 -11.37 8.16
CA VAL A 178 -2.78 -10.12 8.56
C VAL A 178 -3.78 -9.00 8.37
N ILE A 179 -3.99 -8.15 9.37
CA ILE A 179 -4.89 -6.99 9.25
C ILE A 179 -4.04 -5.76 8.93
N TYR A 180 -4.24 -5.19 7.73
CA TYR A 180 -3.73 -3.87 7.37
C TYR A 180 -4.77 -2.81 7.70
N THR A 181 -4.33 -1.75 8.38
CA THR A 181 -5.16 -0.62 8.76
C THR A 181 -4.33 0.57 9.23
N THR A 182 -4.96 1.73 9.44
CA THR A 182 -4.39 2.85 10.20
C THR A 182 -4.94 2.90 11.61
N ALA A 183 -4.17 3.45 12.56
CA ALA A 183 -4.63 3.61 13.94
C ALA A 183 -5.89 4.48 14.04
N GLN A 184 -5.96 5.53 13.22
CA GLN A 184 -7.09 6.45 13.19
C GLN A 184 -8.36 5.78 12.64
N TRP A 185 -8.25 5.08 11.50
CA TRP A 185 -9.39 4.37 10.96
C TRP A 185 -9.93 3.32 11.92
N TRP A 186 -9.03 2.53 12.53
CA TRP A 186 -9.42 1.51 13.50
C TRP A 186 -10.19 2.09 14.68
N ALA A 187 -9.72 3.20 15.23
CA ALA A 187 -10.43 3.89 16.31
C ALA A 187 -11.80 4.37 15.85
N SER A 188 -11.87 5.07 14.71
CA SER A 188 -13.10 5.67 14.20
C SER A 188 -14.13 4.66 13.73
N CYS A 189 -13.72 3.54 13.12
CA CYS A 189 -14.63 2.62 12.45
C CYS A 189 -14.92 1.35 13.24
N THR A 190 -14.09 1.00 14.23
CA THR A 190 -14.32 -0.16 15.11
C THR A 190 -14.57 0.20 16.58
N GLY A 191 -14.45 1.50 16.94
CA GLY A 191 -14.47 1.94 18.34
C GLY A 191 -13.24 1.47 19.12
N GLY A 192 -12.10 1.26 18.44
CA GLY A 192 -10.87 0.77 19.05
C GLY A 192 -10.95 -0.70 19.48
N SER A 193 -11.72 -1.51 18.78
CA SER A 193 -11.97 -2.92 19.13
C SER A 193 -10.69 -3.71 19.41
N ARG A 194 -10.66 -4.41 20.53
CA ARG A 194 -9.56 -5.29 20.96
C ARG A 194 -9.74 -6.76 20.52
N ALA A 195 -10.77 -7.06 19.74
CA ALA A 195 -11.20 -8.43 19.42
C ALA A 195 -10.24 -9.22 18.51
N PHE A 196 -9.18 -8.59 18.02
CA PHE A 196 -8.28 -9.18 17.00
C PHE A 196 -6.81 -9.23 17.43
N ALA A 197 -6.43 -8.45 18.45
CA ALA A 197 -5.02 -8.28 18.81
C ALA A 197 -4.31 -9.56 19.28
N SER A 198 -5.04 -10.55 19.78
CA SER A 198 -4.49 -11.79 20.31
C SER A 198 -4.11 -12.81 19.24
N ASP A 199 -4.77 -12.79 18.08
CA ASP A 199 -4.67 -13.86 17.08
C ASP A 199 -4.48 -13.37 15.62
N HIS A 200 -4.42 -12.04 15.41
CA HIS A 200 -4.19 -11.44 14.10
C HIS A 200 -2.89 -10.62 14.10
N PRO A 201 -1.96 -10.91 13.17
CA PRO A 201 -0.81 -10.03 12.93
C PRO A 201 -1.27 -8.67 12.42
N LEU A 202 -0.63 -7.60 12.91
CA LEU A 202 -0.93 -6.23 12.50
C LEU A 202 0.03 -5.75 11.40
N TRP A 203 -0.53 -5.22 10.33
CA TRP A 203 0.19 -4.42 9.35
C TRP A 203 -0.30 -2.97 9.47
N ILE A 204 0.48 -2.16 10.18
CA ILE A 204 0.12 -0.77 10.47
C ILE A 204 0.60 0.18 9.38
N ALA A 205 -0.28 1.01 8.86
CA ALA A 205 0.09 2.12 7.99
C ALA A 205 0.26 3.40 8.80
N ARG A 206 1.44 4.00 8.69
CA ARG A 206 1.76 5.33 9.22
C ARG A 206 2.91 5.92 8.42
N HIS A 207 2.58 6.80 7.50
CA HIS A 207 3.52 7.36 6.53
C HIS A 207 4.23 8.61 7.06
N GLY A 208 5.43 8.85 6.54
CA GLY A 208 6.18 10.08 6.80
C GLY A 208 6.63 10.25 8.25
N THR A 209 6.77 9.17 9.01
CA THR A 209 7.18 9.19 10.41
C THR A 209 8.39 8.30 10.66
N SER A 210 9.10 8.55 11.77
CA SER A 210 10.29 7.76 12.14
C SER A 210 9.97 6.44 12.86
N ALA A 211 8.71 6.23 13.27
CA ALA A 211 8.26 5.04 13.98
C ALA A 211 6.75 4.82 13.77
N PRO A 212 6.22 3.59 13.93
CA PRO A 212 4.80 3.29 13.76
C PRO A 212 3.89 3.95 14.81
N GLY A 213 4.45 4.43 15.93
CA GLY A 213 3.70 5.09 17.00
C GLY A 213 2.83 4.15 17.81
N SER A 214 1.80 4.71 18.45
CA SER A 214 0.84 3.93 19.26
C SER A 214 0.00 3.02 18.37
N LEU A 215 -0.05 1.73 18.72
CA LEU A 215 -0.80 0.74 17.99
C LEU A 215 -2.28 0.72 18.41
N PRO A 216 -3.21 0.50 17.47
CA PRO A 216 -4.63 0.48 17.77
C PRO A 216 -5.08 -0.82 18.44
N GLY A 217 -6.31 -0.86 18.94
CA GLY A 217 -7.05 -2.09 19.23
C GLY A 217 -6.39 -3.08 20.18
N GLY A 218 -5.41 -2.64 20.99
CA GLY A 218 -4.73 -3.48 21.98
C GLY A 218 -3.62 -4.36 21.42
N TRP A 219 -3.22 -4.20 20.17
CA TRP A 219 -1.98 -4.82 19.68
C TRP A 219 -0.78 -4.29 20.47
N SER A 220 0.03 -5.20 20.99
CA SER A 220 1.29 -4.87 21.69
C SER A 220 2.48 -4.75 20.75
N SER A 221 2.36 -5.28 19.54
CA SER A 221 3.42 -5.27 18.51
C SER A 221 2.83 -5.23 17.12
N TRP A 222 3.54 -4.61 16.21
CA TRP A 222 3.25 -4.69 14.79
C TRP A 222 4.01 -5.86 14.15
N THR A 223 3.50 -6.38 13.05
CA THR A 223 4.18 -7.40 12.23
C THR A 223 4.79 -6.76 11.00
N PHE A 224 4.02 -5.90 10.33
CA PHE A 224 4.48 -5.07 9.22
C PHE A 224 4.16 -3.60 9.49
N TRP A 225 5.01 -2.73 8.98
CA TRP A 225 4.78 -1.29 9.01
C TRP A 225 4.97 -0.72 7.61
N GLN A 226 3.88 -0.18 7.04
CA GLN A 226 3.92 0.62 5.83
C GLN A 226 4.26 2.05 6.22
N TYR A 227 5.50 2.48 5.89
CA TYR A 227 6.04 3.75 6.34
C TYR A 227 6.03 4.85 5.28
N GLY A 228 5.74 4.53 4.03
CA GLY A 228 5.69 5.48 2.94
C GLY A 228 5.02 4.91 1.71
N THR A 229 4.51 5.82 0.87
CA THR A 229 3.87 5.50 -0.42
C THR A 229 4.83 5.62 -1.59
N GLU A 230 6.05 6.12 -1.33
CA GLU A 230 7.11 6.31 -2.32
C GLU A 230 8.46 5.93 -1.72
N GLY A 231 9.41 5.53 -2.57
CA GLY A 231 10.77 5.18 -2.14
C GLY A 231 11.56 4.41 -3.19
N GLY A 232 12.60 3.71 -2.75
CA GLY A 232 13.49 2.96 -3.64
C GLY A 232 12.94 1.62 -4.13
N LEU A 233 11.74 1.18 -3.67
CA LEU A 233 11.10 -0.04 -4.14
C LEU A 233 9.79 0.31 -4.87
N PRO A 234 9.33 -0.51 -5.82
CA PRO A 234 8.05 -0.30 -6.49
C PRO A 234 6.88 -0.33 -5.52
N GLY A 235 5.96 0.64 -5.58
CA GLY A 235 4.81 0.74 -4.69
C GLY A 235 5.16 1.22 -3.29
N ASP A 236 4.34 0.83 -2.30
CA ASP A 236 4.43 1.33 -0.94
C ASP A 236 5.49 0.61 -0.12
N GLN A 237 6.19 1.36 0.72
CA GLN A 237 7.40 0.92 1.41
C GLN A 237 7.07 0.28 2.76
N ASN A 238 7.63 -0.90 3.03
CA ASN A 238 7.31 -1.67 4.22
C ASN A 238 8.55 -2.17 4.97
N LEU A 239 8.40 -2.35 6.29
CA LEU A 239 9.31 -3.08 7.15
C LEU A 239 8.59 -4.28 7.80
N PHE A 240 9.34 -5.36 8.02
CA PHE A 240 8.90 -6.49 8.84
C PHE A 240 9.56 -6.41 10.23
N HIS A 241 8.78 -6.65 11.30
CA HIS A 241 9.26 -6.57 12.67
C HIS A 241 9.98 -7.87 13.09
N GLY A 242 11.27 -7.89 12.90
CA GLY A 242 12.14 -9.00 13.32
C GLY A 242 13.19 -9.36 12.27
N PRO A 243 14.11 -10.27 12.59
CA PRO A 243 15.17 -10.66 11.68
C PRO A 243 14.62 -11.44 10.46
N PRO A 244 15.44 -11.61 9.40
CA PRO A 244 15.03 -12.37 8.20
C PRO A 244 14.62 -13.83 8.51
N SER A 245 15.18 -14.46 9.53
CA SER A 245 14.80 -15.80 9.99
C SER A 245 13.36 -15.84 10.50
N ARG A 246 12.94 -14.79 11.26
CA ARG A 246 11.57 -14.66 11.76
C ARG A 246 10.56 -14.42 10.62
N LEU A 247 10.91 -13.64 9.60
CA LEU A 247 10.07 -13.46 8.42
C LEU A 247 9.81 -14.81 7.73
N ARG A 248 10.85 -15.63 7.58
CA ARG A 248 10.70 -16.96 6.99
C ARG A 248 9.91 -17.92 7.90
N ALA A 249 10.11 -17.85 9.22
CA ALA A 249 9.31 -18.62 10.18
C ALA A 249 7.83 -18.21 10.14
N PHE A 250 7.56 -16.92 10.07
CA PHE A 250 6.21 -16.38 9.92
C PHE A 250 5.51 -16.88 8.64
N ALA A 251 6.24 -16.95 7.51
CA ALA A 251 5.73 -17.54 6.28
C ALA A 251 5.50 -19.06 6.37
N ARG A 252 6.12 -19.76 7.34
CA ARG A 252 5.85 -21.18 7.66
C ARG A 252 4.74 -21.38 8.68
N GLY A 253 4.17 -20.31 9.21
CA GLY A 253 3.12 -20.39 10.23
C GLY A 253 3.63 -20.57 11.66
N ARG A 254 4.88 -20.19 11.92
CA ARG A 254 5.56 -20.32 13.23
C ARG A 254 5.83 -18.96 13.84
#